data_099ab884791f91bbe243dbe8c238bfd1
#
_entry.id   099ab884791f91bbe243dbe8c238bfd1
#
_cell.length_a   1.000
_cell.length_b   1.000
_cell.length_c   1.000
_cell.angle_alpha   90.00
_cell.angle_beta   90.00
_cell.angle_gamma   90.00
#
_symmetry.space_group_name_H-M   'P 1'
#
loop_
_entity.id
_entity.type
_entity.pdbx_description
1 polymer ?
#
loop_
_entity_poly.entity_id
_entity_poly.type
_entity_poly.pdbx_seq_one_letter_code
_entity_poly.pdbx_strand_id
1 'polypeptide(L)'
;MRDYLTAGDFSALSRGGLAEACLACSARFAPMFAAFATRSGPRDYDDLVRDLWACAGREVSAREAEEFERRMEAFPEVGCDDSYLLDYYAMSVMGIPFEALHVLAGGGVKRALACSESALEVLGEFREDLDDENELWDAERQEQLRVIAGLKAGRHPTFDSCLASPVSRRLVEVLPAIVATQRAEQDEYLARIRHQE
;
A
#
# COMPACT_ATOMS: atom_id res chain seq x y z
N MET A 1 -6.80 -21.89 2.27
CA MET A 1 -7.67 -20.74 1.89
C MET A 1 -7.29 -19.59 2.79
N ARG A 2 -6.85 -18.46 2.23
CA ARG A 2 -6.44 -17.30 3.03
C ARG A 2 -7.68 -16.58 3.57
N ASP A 3 -7.69 -16.27 4.85
CA ASP A 3 -8.78 -15.55 5.50
C ASP A 3 -8.51 -14.05 5.46
N TYR A 4 -9.09 -13.35 4.48
CA TYR A 4 -9.10 -11.88 4.44
C TYR A 4 -9.89 -11.30 5.62
N LEU A 5 -9.70 -9.99 5.89
CA LEU A 5 -10.59 -9.28 6.79
C LEU A 5 -12.02 -9.24 6.23
N THR A 6 -12.98 -9.08 7.11
CA THR A 6 -14.40 -9.02 6.77
C THR A 6 -14.97 -7.63 7.07
N ALA A 7 -16.12 -7.31 6.49
CA ALA A 7 -16.85 -6.09 6.82
C ALA A 7 -17.17 -5.98 8.32
N GLY A 8 -17.32 -7.13 9.02
CA GLY A 8 -17.54 -7.18 10.47
C GLY A 8 -16.35 -6.64 11.27
N ASP A 9 -15.13 -6.81 10.79
CA ASP A 9 -13.95 -6.29 11.47
C ASP A 9 -13.96 -4.76 11.51
N PHE A 10 -14.44 -4.09 10.48
CA PHE A 10 -14.51 -2.64 10.34
C PHE A 10 -15.79 -2.01 10.89
N SER A 11 -16.86 -2.79 11.15
CA SER A 11 -18.23 -2.30 11.36
C SER A 11 -18.42 -1.32 12.52
N ALA A 12 -17.53 -1.36 13.51
CA ALA A 12 -17.61 -0.47 14.70
C ALA A 12 -16.71 0.79 14.57
N LEU A 13 -16.01 0.96 13.45
CA LEU A 13 -15.15 2.13 13.25
C LEU A 13 -15.98 3.32 12.74
N SER A 14 -15.65 4.51 13.24
CA SER A 14 -16.10 5.75 12.65
C SER A 14 -15.48 5.93 11.25
N ARG A 15 -15.99 6.88 10.47
CA ARG A 15 -15.40 7.25 9.17
C ARG A 15 -13.91 7.61 9.30
N GLY A 16 -13.55 8.42 10.31
CA GLY A 16 -12.15 8.75 10.58
C GLY A 16 -11.32 7.50 10.92
N GLY A 17 -11.87 6.60 11.73
CA GLY A 17 -11.20 5.33 12.05
C GLY A 17 -11.02 4.41 10.84
N LEU A 18 -11.98 4.37 9.91
CA LEU A 18 -11.82 3.66 8.64
C LEU A 18 -10.68 4.25 7.81
N ALA A 19 -10.63 5.59 7.70
CA ALA A 19 -9.56 6.28 6.96
C ALA A 19 -8.19 6.02 7.61
N GLU A 20 -8.07 6.13 8.93
CA GLU A 20 -6.82 5.85 9.65
C GLU A 20 -6.37 4.39 9.48
N ALA A 21 -7.29 3.43 9.46
CA ALA A 21 -6.95 2.03 9.20
C ALA A 21 -6.33 1.84 7.80
N CYS A 22 -6.91 2.47 6.78
CA CYS A 22 -6.40 2.42 5.40
C CYS A 22 -5.05 3.16 5.25
N LEU A 23 -4.93 4.34 5.84
CA LEU A 23 -3.69 5.12 5.83
C LEU A 23 -2.56 4.40 6.59
N ALA A 24 -2.90 3.62 7.62
CA ALA A 24 -1.94 2.78 8.31
C ALA A 24 -1.39 1.67 7.39
N CYS A 25 -2.22 1.08 6.51
CA CYS A 25 -1.74 0.19 5.45
C CYS A 25 -0.82 0.95 4.50
N SER A 26 -1.26 2.09 3.95
CA SER A 26 -0.45 2.90 3.03
C SER A 26 0.94 3.23 3.61
N ALA A 27 1.00 3.67 4.87
CA ALA A 27 2.27 4.01 5.52
C ALA A 27 3.21 2.80 5.70
N ARG A 28 2.67 1.61 6.00
CA ARG A 28 3.50 0.40 6.13
C ARG A 28 4.16 -0.04 4.83
N PHE A 29 3.51 0.27 3.70
CA PHE A 29 3.99 -0.08 2.36
C PHE A 29 4.90 0.98 1.72
N ALA A 30 5.16 2.10 2.38
CA ALA A 30 6.07 3.13 1.89
C ALA A 30 7.48 2.61 1.55
N PRO A 31 8.12 1.71 2.35
CA PRO A 31 9.40 1.12 1.96
C PRO A 31 9.32 0.32 0.66
N MET A 32 8.19 -0.33 0.40
CA MET A 32 7.99 -1.11 -0.82
C MET A 32 7.88 -0.20 -2.04
N PHE A 33 7.06 0.86 -1.97
CA PHE A 33 7.04 1.86 -3.04
C PHE A 33 8.44 2.41 -3.32
N ALA A 34 9.16 2.84 -2.28
CA ALA A 34 10.50 3.40 -2.42
C ALA A 34 11.53 2.42 -3.04
N ALA A 35 11.34 1.12 -2.83
CA ALA A 35 12.24 0.09 -3.36
C ALA A 35 12.01 -0.20 -4.85
N PHE A 36 10.77 -0.12 -5.31
CA PHE A 36 10.37 -0.47 -6.68
C PHE A 36 10.21 0.74 -7.61
N ALA A 37 9.90 1.94 -7.09
CA ALA A 37 9.79 3.14 -7.90
C ALA A 37 11.13 3.48 -8.56
N THR A 38 11.16 3.56 -9.88
CA THR A 38 12.39 3.84 -10.63
C THR A 38 12.52 5.30 -11.04
N ARG A 39 11.42 6.06 -11.01
CA ARG A 39 11.31 7.44 -11.51
C ARG A 39 10.89 8.43 -10.45
N SER A 40 10.06 8.02 -9.50
CA SER A 40 9.64 8.85 -8.36
C SER A 40 10.67 8.84 -7.24
N GLY A 41 10.74 9.95 -6.50
CA GLY A 41 11.56 10.03 -5.30
C GLY A 41 10.94 9.24 -4.12
N PRO A 42 11.75 8.67 -3.22
CA PRO A 42 11.23 7.92 -2.08
C PRO A 42 10.38 8.76 -1.13
N ARG A 43 10.55 10.08 -1.13
CA ARG A 43 9.77 11.02 -0.31
C ARG A 43 8.43 11.38 -0.93
N ASP A 44 8.26 11.25 -2.24
CA ASP A 44 7.05 11.68 -2.93
C ASP A 44 5.82 10.90 -2.44
N TYR A 45 5.99 9.59 -2.24
CA TYR A 45 4.95 8.73 -1.67
C TYR A 45 4.68 9.04 -0.20
N ASP A 46 5.73 9.21 0.61
CA ASP A 46 5.61 9.55 2.03
C ASP A 46 4.86 10.86 2.22
N ASP A 47 5.19 11.89 1.45
CA ASP A 47 4.56 13.20 1.50
C ASP A 47 3.08 13.10 1.09
N LEU A 48 2.76 12.33 0.05
CA LEU A 48 1.38 12.06 -0.35
C LEU A 48 0.58 11.40 0.78
N VAL A 49 1.11 10.34 1.40
CA VAL A 49 0.40 9.62 2.47
C VAL A 49 0.26 10.48 3.73
N ARG A 50 1.26 11.31 4.06
CA ARG A 50 1.17 12.28 5.17
C ARG A 50 0.10 13.34 4.94
N ASP A 51 -0.01 13.85 3.71
CA ASP A 51 -1.04 14.81 3.35
C ASP A 51 -2.45 14.20 3.44
N LEU A 52 -2.63 12.96 2.99
CA LEU A 52 -3.87 12.22 3.18
C LEU A 52 -4.18 11.99 4.66
N TRP A 53 -3.14 11.69 5.46
CA TRP A 53 -3.29 11.49 6.91
C TRP A 53 -3.78 12.76 7.61
N ALA A 54 -3.33 13.92 7.19
CA ALA A 54 -3.82 15.21 7.71
C ALA A 54 -5.32 15.42 7.46
N CYS A 55 -5.91 14.67 6.55
CA CYS A 55 -7.35 14.69 6.25
C CYS A 55 -8.18 13.67 7.03
N ALA A 56 -7.58 12.71 7.77
CA ALA A 56 -8.29 11.57 8.38
C ALA A 56 -9.42 11.96 9.34
N GLY A 57 -9.25 13.09 10.06
CA GLY A 57 -10.23 13.60 11.05
C GLY A 57 -11.36 14.45 10.47
N ARG A 58 -11.41 14.69 9.15
CA ARG A 58 -12.39 15.56 8.51
C ARG A 58 -12.98 14.98 7.24
N GLU A 59 -14.01 15.62 6.74
CA GLU A 59 -14.53 15.31 5.42
C GLU A 59 -13.64 15.90 4.32
N VAL A 60 -13.30 15.09 3.33
CA VAL A 60 -12.60 15.52 2.12
C VAL A 60 -13.68 15.86 1.08
N SER A 61 -13.63 17.10 0.58
CA SER A 61 -14.53 17.53 -0.48
C SER A 61 -14.22 16.86 -1.82
N ALA A 62 -15.18 16.80 -2.73
CA ALA A 62 -14.97 16.24 -4.07
C ALA A 62 -13.78 16.89 -4.78
N ARG A 63 -13.62 18.22 -4.66
CA ARG A 63 -12.50 18.96 -5.28
C ARG A 63 -11.15 18.57 -4.68
N GLU A 64 -11.08 18.38 -3.36
CA GLU A 64 -9.84 17.90 -2.72
C GLU A 64 -9.53 16.45 -3.11
N ALA A 65 -10.55 15.59 -3.23
CA ALA A 65 -10.37 14.23 -3.70
C ALA A 65 -9.81 14.21 -5.12
N GLU A 66 -10.40 14.98 -6.05
CA GLU A 66 -9.88 15.13 -7.42
C GLU A 66 -8.44 15.65 -7.48
N GLU A 67 -8.06 16.54 -6.55
CA GLU A 67 -6.67 17.03 -6.46
C GLU A 67 -5.70 15.92 -6.02
N PHE A 68 -6.10 15.11 -5.01
CA PHE A 68 -5.30 13.97 -4.57
C PHE A 68 -5.20 12.90 -5.67
N GLU A 69 -6.30 12.57 -6.35
CA GLU A 69 -6.31 11.64 -7.48
C GLU A 69 -5.32 12.09 -8.56
N ARG A 70 -5.38 13.36 -8.96
CA ARG A 70 -4.46 13.95 -9.94
C ARG A 70 -2.99 13.89 -9.50
N ARG A 71 -2.72 14.08 -8.19
CA ARG A 71 -1.36 13.92 -7.64
C ARG A 71 -0.91 12.46 -7.70
N MET A 72 -1.78 11.50 -7.42
CA MET A 72 -1.48 10.07 -7.52
C MET A 72 -1.24 9.65 -8.96
N GLU A 73 -2.10 10.09 -9.89
CA GLU A 73 -1.97 9.82 -11.32
C GLU A 73 -0.72 10.47 -11.94
N ALA A 74 -0.17 11.51 -11.33
CA ALA A 74 1.06 12.17 -11.77
C ALA A 74 2.34 11.37 -11.44
N PHE A 75 2.26 10.34 -10.60
CA PHE A 75 3.39 9.45 -10.37
C PHE A 75 3.72 8.69 -11.66
N PRO A 76 4.97 8.72 -12.14
CA PRO A 76 5.35 8.09 -13.40
C PRO A 76 5.12 6.57 -13.42
N GLU A 77 5.06 5.93 -12.27
CA GLU A 77 4.81 4.50 -12.09
C GLU A 77 3.34 4.14 -12.30
N VAL A 78 2.42 5.09 -12.04
CA VAL A 78 0.98 4.88 -12.25
C VAL A 78 0.70 4.73 -13.75
N GLY A 79 0.03 3.65 -14.12
CA GLY A 79 -0.21 3.27 -15.52
C GLY A 79 0.81 2.31 -16.09
N CYS A 80 1.78 1.84 -15.30
CA CYS A 80 2.63 0.71 -15.68
C CYS A 80 1.81 -0.59 -15.58
N ASP A 81 1.47 -1.19 -16.73
CA ASP A 81 0.70 -2.44 -16.82
C ASP A 81 1.58 -3.66 -17.17
N ASP A 82 2.87 -3.46 -17.35
CA ASP A 82 3.82 -4.53 -17.67
C ASP A 82 4.44 -5.09 -16.38
N SER A 83 3.99 -6.29 -15.99
CA SER A 83 4.42 -6.99 -14.78
C SER A 83 5.90 -7.40 -14.76
N TYR A 84 6.60 -7.31 -15.89
CA TYR A 84 8.04 -7.51 -15.94
C TYR A 84 8.85 -6.26 -15.56
N LEU A 85 8.20 -5.12 -15.33
CA LEU A 85 8.87 -3.88 -14.94
C LEU A 85 8.74 -3.63 -13.44
N LEU A 86 9.80 -3.10 -12.83
CA LEU A 86 9.80 -2.74 -11.40
C LEU A 86 8.69 -1.73 -11.06
N ASP A 87 8.41 -0.78 -11.97
CA ASP A 87 7.38 0.23 -11.80
C ASP A 87 5.97 -0.38 -11.63
N TYR A 88 5.71 -1.61 -12.12
CA TYR A 88 4.45 -2.32 -11.92
C TYR A 88 4.17 -2.57 -10.43
N TYR A 89 5.18 -2.97 -9.68
CA TYR A 89 5.04 -3.22 -8.24
C TYR A 89 4.85 -1.92 -7.46
N ALA A 90 5.52 -0.83 -7.87
CA ALA A 90 5.28 0.49 -7.28
C ALA A 90 3.84 0.98 -7.58
N MET A 91 3.34 0.73 -8.79
CA MET A 91 1.95 1.03 -9.19
C MET A 91 0.96 0.20 -8.35
N SER A 92 1.21 -1.09 -8.13
CA SER A 92 0.36 -1.95 -7.29
C SER A 92 0.28 -1.40 -5.85
N VAL A 93 1.40 -0.95 -5.28
CA VAL A 93 1.43 -0.30 -3.95
C VAL A 93 0.60 0.99 -3.95
N MET A 94 0.59 1.77 -5.03
CA MET A 94 -0.19 3.00 -5.14
C MET A 94 -1.71 2.76 -5.06
N GLY A 95 -2.18 1.57 -5.36
CA GLY A 95 -3.58 1.17 -5.19
C GLY A 95 -4.08 1.32 -3.73
N ILE A 96 -3.19 1.13 -2.74
CA ILE A 96 -3.54 1.22 -1.32
C ILE A 96 -3.97 2.66 -0.92
N PRO A 97 -3.17 3.72 -1.16
CA PRO A 97 -3.58 5.09 -0.86
C PRO A 97 -4.76 5.58 -1.74
N PHE A 98 -4.96 5.05 -2.95
CA PHE A 98 -6.17 5.33 -3.74
C PHE A 98 -7.43 4.85 -3.01
N GLU A 99 -7.45 3.65 -2.48
CA GLU A 99 -8.58 3.16 -1.69
C GLU A 99 -8.75 3.94 -0.38
N ALA A 100 -7.65 4.36 0.27
CA ALA A 100 -7.70 5.23 1.44
C ALA A 100 -8.36 6.59 1.12
N LEU A 101 -8.03 7.20 -0.02
CA LEU A 101 -8.67 8.42 -0.50
C LEU A 101 -10.18 8.21 -0.72
N HIS A 102 -10.59 7.10 -1.32
CA HIS A 102 -12.00 6.79 -1.49
C HIS A 102 -12.75 6.67 -0.14
N VAL A 103 -12.09 6.15 0.92
CA VAL A 103 -12.66 6.16 2.28
C VAL A 103 -12.81 7.58 2.79
N LEU A 104 -11.79 8.43 2.63
CA LEU A 104 -11.83 9.86 3.00
C LEU A 104 -12.94 10.61 2.25
N ALA A 105 -13.21 10.26 1.01
CA ALA A 105 -14.28 10.80 0.19
C ALA A 105 -15.68 10.20 0.48
N GLY A 106 -15.82 9.33 1.48
CA GLY A 106 -17.12 8.80 1.93
C GLY A 106 -17.43 7.35 1.54
N GLY A 107 -16.47 6.60 1.02
CA GLY A 107 -16.64 5.23 0.50
C GLY A 107 -16.94 4.14 1.56
N GLY A 108 -16.81 4.44 2.82
CA GLY A 108 -17.21 3.57 3.94
C GLY A 108 -16.49 2.22 4.01
N VAL A 109 -17.11 1.25 4.71
CA VAL A 109 -16.52 -0.07 5.01
C VAL A 109 -16.12 -0.84 3.74
N LYS A 110 -16.87 -0.72 2.65
CA LYS A 110 -16.55 -1.42 1.39
C LYS A 110 -15.18 -1.00 0.85
N ARG A 111 -14.87 0.30 0.88
CA ARG A 111 -13.58 0.82 0.42
C ARG A 111 -12.45 0.50 1.40
N ALA A 112 -12.73 0.52 2.71
CA ALA A 112 -11.76 0.10 3.70
C ALA A 112 -11.39 -1.39 3.55
N LEU A 113 -12.36 -2.24 3.19
CA LEU A 113 -12.11 -3.64 2.88
C LEU A 113 -11.25 -3.79 1.62
N ALA A 114 -11.57 -3.07 0.54
CA ALA A 114 -10.77 -3.07 -0.68
C ALA A 114 -9.31 -2.61 -0.42
N CYS A 115 -9.11 -1.58 0.40
CA CYS A 115 -7.77 -1.14 0.82
C CYS A 115 -7.00 -2.24 1.55
N SER A 116 -7.68 -2.94 2.48
CA SER A 116 -7.12 -4.09 3.22
C SER A 116 -6.72 -5.23 2.28
N GLU A 117 -7.60 -5.57 1.33
CA GLU A 117 -7.37 -6.61 0.34
C GLU A 117 -6.19 -6.23 -0.57
N SER A 118 -6.16 -5.01 -1.11
CA SER A 118 -5.05 -4.54 -1.94
C SER A 118 -3.69 -4.65 -1.23
N ALA A 119 -3.61 -4.29 0.06
CA ALA A 119 -2.38 -4.43 0.83
C ALA A 119 -1.92 -5.89 0.96
N LEU A 120 -2.87 -6.82 1.12
CA LEU A 120 -2.58 -8.25 1.22
C LEU A 120 -2.24 -8.86 -0.15
N GLU A 121 -2.91 -8.41 -1.22
CA GLU A 121 -2.67 -8.90 -2.58
C GLU A 121 -1.28 -8.52 -3.07
N VAL A 122 -0.84 -7.27 -2.83
CA VAL A 122 0.52 -6.83 -3.17
C VAL A 122 1.58 -7.74 -2.54
N LEU A 123 1.41 -8.17 -1.28
CA LEU A 123 2.31 -9.15 -0.67
C LEU A 123 2.20 -10.54 -1.28
N GLY A 124 1.03 -10.86 -1.83
CA GLY A 124 0.78 -12.13 -2.52
C GLY A 124 1.56 -12.26 -3.83
N GLU A 125 1.85 -11.14 -4.51
CA GLU A 125 2.60 -11.11 -5.76
C GLU A 125 4.08 -11.50 -5.56
N PHE A 126 4.64 -11.26 -4.38
CA PHE A 126 6.04 -11.59 -4.05
C PHE A 126 6.23 -12.96 -3.39
N ARG A 127 5.20 -13.77 -3.38
CA ARG A 127 5.21 -15.05 -2.65
C ARG A 127 6.30 -16.01 -3.10
N GLU A 128 6.65 -16.01 -4.39
CA GLU A 128 7.67 -16.90 -4.95
C GLU A 128 9.08 -16.40 -4.64
N ASP A 129 9.25 -15.09 -4.44
CA ASP A 129 10.52 -14.47 -4.08
C ASP A 129 10.80 -14.48 -2.56
N LEU A 130 9.76 -14.65 -1.76
CA LEU A 130 9.87 -14.79 -0.32
C LEU A 130 9.95 -16.29 -0.03
N ASP A 131 11.10 -16.80 0.41
CA ASP A 131 11.27 -18.17 0.96
C ASP A 131 10.32 -18.47 2.14
N ASP A 132 9.45 -17.56 2.44
CA ASP A 132 8.61 -17.43 3.60
C ASP A 132 7.13 -17.60 3.21
N GLU A 133 6.69 -18.86 3.21
CA GLU A 133 5.34 -19.28 2.82
C GLU A 133 4.21 -18.57 3.58
N ASN A 134 4.01 -17.26 3.42
CA ASN A 134 2.94 -16.44 3.96
C ASN A 134 3.21 -15.67 5.28
N GLU A 135 4.41 -15.71 5.86
CA GLU A 135 4.67 -15.03 7.14
C GLU A 135 4.39 -13.52 7.04
N LEU A 136 4.81 -12.89 5.94
CA LEU A 136 4.61 -11.46 5.72
C LEU A 136 3.14 -11.10 5.49
N TRP A 137 2.42 -11.95 4.76
CA TRP A 137 0.98 -11.81 4.54
C TRP A 137 0.19 -11.95 5.86
N ASP A 138 0.51 -12.97 6.65
CA ASP A 138 -0.11 -13.20 7.94
C ASP A 138 0.25 -12.09 8.94
N ALA A 139 1.49 -11.61 8.92
CA ALA A 139 1.94 -10.49 9.75
C ALA A 139 1.18 -9.20 9.41
N GLU A 140 0.99 -8.87 8.12
CA GLU A 140 0.21 -7.70 7.70
C GLU A 140 -1.25 -7.84 8.12
N ARG A 141 -1.86 -9.00 7.91
CA ARG A 141 -3.23 -9.26 8.37
C ARG A 141 -3.38 -9.06 9.87
N GLN A 142 -2.46 -9.57 10.67
CA GLN A 142 -2.47 -9.39 12.13
C GLN A 142 -2.26 -7.92 12.52
N GLU A 143 -1.39 -7.22 11.80
CA GLU A 143 -1.16 -5.80 12.04
C GLU A 143 -2.40 -4.95 11.72
N GLN A 144 -3.12 -5.27 10.64
CA GLN A 144 -4.40 -4.62 10.32
C GLN A 144 -5.42 -4.84 11.45
N LEU A 145 -5.58 -6.07 11.94
CA LEU A 145 -6.47 -6.38 13.06
C LEU A 145 -6.05 -5.64 14.35
N ARG A 146 -4.72 -5.52 14.60
CA ARG A 146 -4.19 -4.78 15.75
C ARG A 146 -4.52 -3.29 15.66
N VAL A 147 -4.37 -2.69 14.48
CA VAL A 147 -4.73 -1.28 14.23
C VAL A 147 -6.23 -1.07 14.45
N ILE A 148 -7.07 -1.90 13.86
CA ILE A 148 -8.53 -1.85 14.01
C ILE A 148 -8.93 -1.96 15.50
N ALA A 149 -8.36 -2.92 16.22
CA ALA A 149 -8.62 -3.08 17.66
C ALA A 149 -8.14 -1.86 18.46
N GLY A 150 -7.01 -1.28 18.08
CA GLY A 150 -6.51 -0.03 18.65
C GLY A 150 -7.49 1.12 18.46
N LEU A 151 -7.96 1.32 17.24
CA LEU A 151 -8.93 2.37 16.89
C LEU A 151 -10.25 2.22 17.63
N LYS A 152 -10.78 0.99 17.75
CA LYS A 152 -11.96 0.68 18.58
C LYS A 152 -11.76 1.02 20.06
N ALA A 153 -10.52 0.99 20.54
CA ALA A 153 -10.14 1.36 21.91
C ALA A 153 -9.67 2.83 22.03
N GLY A 154 -9.88 3.67 21.00
CA GLY A 154 -9.49 5.08 21.00
C GLY A 154 -7.98 5.34 20.88
N ARG A 155 -7.21 4.34 20.44
CA ARG A 155 -5.78 4.49 20.17
C ARG A 155 -5.55 4.74 18.68
N HIS A 156 -5.09 5.93 18.34
CA HIS A 156 -4.88 6.36 16.96
C HIS A 156 -3.43 6.09 16.52
N PRO A 157 -3.20 5.37 15.41
CA PRO A 157 -1.86 5.20 14.87
C PRO A 157 -1.35 6.54 14.29
N THR A 158 -0.03 6.65 14.14
CA THR A 158 0.62 7.74 13.42
C THR A 158 1.38 7.16 12.23
N PHE A 159 1.67 7.99 11.23
CA PHE A 159 2.49 7.58 10.09
C PHE A 159 3.80 6.92 10.55
N ASP A 160 4.53 7.59 11.46
CA ASP A 160 5.82 7.09 11.94
C ASP A 160 5.70 5.79 12.76
N SER A 161 4.59 5.61 13.52
CA SER A 161 4.36 4.35 14.23
C SER A 161 4.07 3.18 13.28
N CYS A 162 3.47 3.46 12.12
CA CYS A 162 3.22 2.46 11.08
C CYS A 162 4.50 2.09 10.34
N LEU A 163 5.37 3.05 10.02
CA LEU A 163 6.72 2.78 9.49
C LEU A 163 7.58 1.96 10.46
N ALA A 164 7.41 2.15 11.77
CA ALA A 164 8.11 1.38 12.78
C ALA A 164 7.46 0.01 13.09
N SER A 165 6.42 -0.38 12.37
CA SER A 165 5.72 -1.66 12.57
C SER A 165 6.64 -2.86 12.25
N PRO A 166 6.35 -4.05 12.80
CA PRO A 166 7.08 -5.27 12.44
C PRO A 166 7.05 -5.56 10.94
N VAL A 167 5.91 -5.35 10.29
CA VAL A 167 5.74 -5.57 8.84
C VAL A 167 6.64 -4.65 8.03
N SER A 168 6.59 -3.33 8.30
CA SER A 168 7.39 -2.35 7.56
C SER A 168 8.89 -2.62 7.75
N ARG A 169 9.34 -2.98 8.95
CA ARG A 169 10.73 -3.37 9.20
C ARG A 169 11.12 -4.63 8.42
N ARG A 170 10.25 -5.63 8.41
CA ARG A 170 10.52 -6.87 7.65
C ARG A 170 10.60 -6.60 6.15
N LEU A 171 9.73 -5.73 5.62
CA LEU A 171 9.82 -5.28 4.23
C LEU A 171 11.18 -4.66 3.93
N VAL A 172 11.67 -3.75 4.76
CA VAL A 172 13.00 -3.13 4.59
C VAL A 172 14.12 -4.18 4.55
N GLU A 173 14.01 -5.26 5.33
CA GLU A 173 15.00 -6.34 5.35
C GLU A 173 14.99 -7.20 4.08
N VAL A 174 13.81 -7.54 3.55
CA VAL A 174 13.68 -8.51 2.44
C VAL A 174 13.72 -7.84 1.05
N LEU A 175 13.21 -6.61 0.92
CA LEU A 175 13.09 -5.91 -0.35
C LEU A 175 14.40 -5.81 -1.16
N PRO A 176 15.59 -5.58 -0.58
CA PRO A 176 16.81 -5.51 -1.39
C PRO A 176 17.09 -6.77 -2.21
N ALA A 177 16.81 -7.96 -1.66
CA ALA A 177 17.00 -9.22 -2.37
C ALA A 177 15.94 -9.39 -3.47
N ILE A 178 14.66 -9.10 -3.17
CA ILE A 178 13.55 -9.18 -4.12
C ILE A 178 13.79 -8.24 -5.30
N VAL A 179 14.12 -6.97 -5.03
CA VAL A 179 14.40 -5.98 -6.09
C VAL A 179 15.59 -6.41 -6.95
N ALA A 180 16.61 -7.03 -6.38
CA ALA A 180 17.74 -7.54 -7.15
C ALA A 180 17.32 -8.65 -8.12
N THR A 181 16.47 -9.60 -7.69
CA THR A 181 15.91 -10.66 -8.52
C THR A 181 15.05 -10.07 -9.63
N GLN A 182 14.07 -9.25 -9.29
CA GLN A 182 13.15 -8.63 -10.24
C GLN A 182 13.87 -7.74 -11.26
N ARG A 183 14.93 -7.04 -10.85
CA ARG A 183 15.75 -6.25 -11.78
C ARG A 183 16.50 -7.14 -12.78
N ALA A 184 17.02 -8.27 -12.36
CA ALA A 184 17.69 -9.21 -13.26
C ALA A 184 16.70 -9.77 -14.28
N GLU A 185 15.48 -10.12 -13.87
CA GLU A 185 14.41 -10.58 -14.75
C GLU A 185 13.96 -9.51 -15.73
N GLN A 186 13.81 -8.26 -15.27
CA GLN A 186 13.51 -7.11 -16.13
C GLN A 186 14.59 -6.89 -17.19
N ASP A 187 15.87 -6.95 -16.83
CA ASP A 187 16.98 -6.77 -17.75
C ASP A 187 16.98 -7.88 -18.83
N GLU A 188 16.72 -9.12 -18.44
CA GLU A 188 16.58 -10.24 -19.39
C GLU A 188 15.37 -10.07 -20.32
N TYR A 189 14.23 -9.64 -19.78
CA TYR A 189 13.02 -9.35 -20.54
C TYR A 189 13.27 -8.25 -21.60
N LEU A 190 13.85 -7.13 -21.19
CA LEU A 190 14.16 -6.02 -22.08
C LEU A 190 15.20 -6.37 -23.14
N ALA A 191 16.17 -7.23 -22.81
CA ALA A 191 17.13 -7.75 -23.80
C ALA A 191 16.43 -8.60 -24.87
N ARG A 192 15.46 -9.44 -24.49
CA ARG A 192 14.69 -10.27 -25.44
C ARG A 192 13.86 -9.43 -26.40
N ILE A 193 13.20 -8.36 -25.93
CA ILE A 193 12.40 -7.48 -26.78
C ILE A 193 13.30 -6.78 -27.83
N ARG A 194 14.46 -6.23 -27.42
CA ARG A 194 15.38 -5.54 -28.33
C ARG A 194 15.94 -6.44 -29.43
N HIS A 195 15.97 -7.74 -29.26
CA HIS A 195 16.42 -8.69 -30.28
C HIS A 195 15.32 -9.12 -31.26
N GLN A 196 14.07 -8.70 -31.03
CA GLN A 196 12.92 -9.02 -31.88
C GLN A 196 12.55 -7.83 -32.82
N GLU A 197 13.11 -6.65 -32.58
CA GLU A 197 13.03 -5.47 -33.46
C GLU A 197 14.19 -5.45 -34.49
#